data_f2cd11e4c33cd249cb707734d13145b1
#
_entry.id   f2cd11e4c33cd249cb707734d13145b1
#
_cell.length_a   1.000
_cell.length_b   1.000
_cell.length_c   1.000
_cell.angle_alpha   90.00
_cell.angle_beta   90.00
_cell.angle_gamma   90.00
#
_symmetry.space_group_name_H-M   'P 1'
#
loop_
_entity.id
_entity.type
_entity.pdbx_description
1 polymer ?
#
loop_
_entity_poly.entity_id
_entity_poly.type
_entity_poly.pdbx_seq_one_letter_code
_entity_poly.pdbx_strand_id
1 'polypeptide(L)'
;MKCTRFTTFAILAALTLALGAGWATAQTAKPASHATDSGFSFAVYGDSRSMMYLPPGENQKEEAIKLVVDMFELVMPEKIAEAVVRKDVKLIYDPATKELVQIVMPFMSSSEVMTLTVDKGWVTEASVEDVKLLPGVRRVMFRLHGGEWVAHGIVKDIQSGRARFIVNTGDMVWWGNQGAKPSENPYWKLVYEDVLKQMPAPDAQMLAAGLPGRVYPAVGNHEVWNDTDVQGLLAAFPYLNKFGVSDKRLIYKFDFNGVRFIFLWTGKYDYRQPSSWDATRPAYEAQMKELKQWLDEAKAAGTKKVFISFHAPAFCRAGMGPIPEAQNPHKMLASYAKDLDIVVFNGHVHTTEYYETDGVKYFVLGGGGAEQDPILPGRTTFKVPAGYPEDLYWKGQPPKEEYNYLLVDVQPGQKTKFTLNRFRPWSAEPFATVEPFGASK
;
A
#
# COMPACT_ATOMS: atom_id res chain seq x y z
N MET A 1 61.52 34.93 30.37
CA MET A 1 62.83 34.80 29.71
C MET A 1 62.62 34.34 28.28
N LYS A 2 63.08 35.17 27.35
CA LYS A 2 63.48 34.93 25.95
C LYS A 2 62.44 34.18 25.04
N CYS A 3 61.68 34.82 24.16
CA CYS A 3 62.05 35.55 22.93
C CYS A 3 62.81 34.65 21.95
N THR A 4 62.19 34.32 20.82
CA THR A 4 62.74 34.65 19.50
C THR A 4 61.69 34.47 18.38
N ARG A 5 61.55 35.51 17.65
CA ARG A 5 60.88 35.74 16.38
C ARG A 5 61.73 35.16 15.22
N PHE A 6 61.10 34.84 14.11
CA PHE A 6 61.55 35.08 12.72
C PHE A 6 60.33 34.82 11.83
N THR A 7 59.66 35.76 11.28
CA THR A 7 59.87 36.69 10.11
C THR A 7 59.95 35.95 8.77
N THR A 8 58.85 36.09 8.02
CA THR A 8 58.67 36.64 6.65
C THR A 8 59.37 35.98 5.45
N PHE A 9 58.59 35.59 4.44
CA PHE A 9 58.74 36.20 3.12
C PHE A 9 57.47 35.97 2.27
N ALA A 10 56.94 37.10 1.77
CA ALA A 10 55.91 37.19 0.77
C ALA A 10 56.53 37.05 -0.61
N ILE A 11 55.84 36.35 -1.53
CA ILE A 11 56.00 36.58 -2.96
C ILE A 11 54.63 36.77 -3.58
N LEU A 12 54.45 38.03 -3.98
CA LEU A 12 53.37 38.52 -4.83
C LEU A 12 53.74 38.15 -6.28
N ALA A 13 52.88 37.44 -6.99
CA ALA A 13 52.93 37.40 -8.44
C ALA A 13 51.53 37.68 -8.95
N ALA A 14 51.33 38.90 -9.40
CA ALA A 14 50.20 39.33 -10.18
C ALA A 14 50.34 38.75 -11.59
N LEU A 15 49.28 38.13 -12.07
CA LEU A 15 49.02 38.00 -13.51
C LEU A 15 47.55 38.30 -13.79
N THR A 16 47.35 39.51 -14.25
CA THR A 16 46.15 39.97 -14.97
C THR A 16 46.13 39.30 -16.33
N LEU A 17 45.03 38.65 -16.69
CA LEU A 17 44.66 38.44 -18.09
C LEU A 17 43.13 38.25 -18.24
N ALA A 18 42.60 39.23 -18.93
CA ALA A 18 41.48 39.21 -19.87
C ALA A 18 40.12 38.67 -19.45
N LEU A 19 39.22 39.58 -19.20
CA LEU A 19 37.79 39.45 -19.36
C LEU A 19 37.43 38.95 -20.76
N GLY A 20 36.97 37.72 -20.83
CA GLY A 20 36.22 37.15 -21.94
C GLY A 20 34.84 36.81 -21.45
N ALA A 21 33.88 37.73 -21.65
CA ALA A 21 32.47 37.45 -21.42
C ALA A 21 31.98 36.43 -22.45
N GLY A 22 32.03 35.16 -22.08
CA GLY A 22 31.33 34.09 -22.76
C GLY A 22 30.08 33.76 -22.00
N TRP A 23 28.96 34.30 -22.37
CA TRP A 23 27.66 33.81 -21.96
C TRP A 23 27.48 32.39 -22.54
N ALA A 24 27.85 31.38 -21.80
CA ALA A 24 27.41 30.02 -22.07
C ALA A 24 25.93 29.97 -21.74
N THR A 25 25.09 30.09 -22.75
CA THR A 25 23.71 29.64 -22.68
C THR A 25 23.76 28.18 -22.25
N ALA A 26 23.37 27.92 -21.02
CA ALA A 26 23.06 26.56 -20.58
C ALA A 26 21.97 26.04 -21.52
N GLN A 27 22.37 25.34 -22.56
CA GLN A 27 21.47 24.46 -23.29
C GLN A 27 20.95 23.47 -22.24
N THR A 28 19.70 23.67 -21.80
CA THR A 28 18.95 22.65 -21.10
C THR A 28 18.96 21.45 -22.03
N ALA A 29 19.76 20.47 -21.66
CA ALA A 29 19.77 19.18 -22.33
C ALA A 29 18.33 18.69 -22.30
N LYS A 30 17.70 18.57 -23.46
CA LYS A 30 16.43 17.92 -23.65
C LYS A 30 16.56 16.57 -22.99
N PRO A 31 15.71 16.21 -22.00
CA PRO A 31 15.82 14.88 -21.41
C PRO A 31 15.75 13.88 -22.55
N ALA A 32 16.76 13.03 -22.63
CA ALA A 32 16.81 11.98 -23.62
C ALA A 32 15.52 11.18 -23.50
N SER A 33 14.76 11.11 -24.56
CA SER A 33 13.59 10.26 -24.65
C SER A 33 14.07 8.81 -24.60
N HIS A 34 14.21 8.26 -23.41
CA HIS A 34 14.36 6.82 -23.22
C HIS A 34 12.99 6.13 -23.42
N ALA A 35 12.40 6.36 -24.58
CA ALA A 35 11.33 5.53 -25.06
C ALA A 35 11.96 4.22 -25.55
N THR A 36 12.16 3.25 -24.64
CA THR A 36 12.26 1.89 -25.08
C THR A 36 10.85 1.47 -25.48
N ASP A 37 10.66 1.08 -26.76
CA ASP A 37 9.36 0.64 -27.30
C ASP A 37 8.84 -0.67 -26.68
N SER A 38 9.37 -1.08 -25.56
CA SER A 38 8.94 -2.29 -24.87
C SER A 38 7.84 -1.98 -23.84
N GLY A 39 6.70 -2.65 -24.01
CA GLY A 39 5.64 -2.66 -23.01
C GLY A 39 6.15 -3.23 -21.68
N PHE A 40 5.39 -3.00 -20.62
CA PHE A 40 5.65 -3.56 -19.30
C PHE A 40 4.34 -3.75 -18.53
N SER A 41 4.40 -4.58 -17.50
CA SER A 41 3.27 -4.74 -16.59
C SER A 41 3.74 -4.52 -15.15
N PHE A 42 2.80 -4.14 -14.30
CA PHE A 42 3.02 -3.98 -12.86
C PHE A 42 1.79 -4.45 -12.08
N ALA A 43 2.00 -4.86 -10.84
CA ALA A 43 0.93 -5.27 -9.96
C ALA A 43 0.46 -4.12 -9.08
N VAL A 44 -0.85 -4.06 -8.77
CA VAL A 44 -1.43 -3.08 -7.85
C VAL A 44 -2.28 -3.80 -6.82
N TYR A 45 -2.08 -3.51 -5.54
CA TYR A 45 -2.90 -3.97 -4.44
C TYR A 45 -2.77 -3.03 -3.24
N GLY A 46 -3.68 -3.12 -2.29
CA GLY A 46 -3.63 -2.35 -1.05
C GLY A 46 -4.31 -3.09 0.09
N ASP A 47 -4.27 -2.50 1.29
CA ASP A 47 -4.89 -3.07 2.48
C ASP A 47 -4.45 -4.52 2.71
N SER A 48 -3.16 -4.75 2.51
CA SER A 48 -2.54 -6.06 2.65
C SER A 48 -2.11 -6.36 4.08
N ARG A 49 -2.49 -5.50 5.01
CA ARG A 49 -2.11 -5.56 6.42
C ARG A 49 -2.36 -6.92 7.02
N SER A 50 -1.31 -7.45 7.62
CA SER A 50 -1.40 -8.64 8.43
C SER A 50 -2.04 -8.28 9.77
N MET A 51 -3.15 -8.90 10.07
CA MET A 51 -3.83 -8.75 11.35
C MET A 51 -3.36 -9.76 12.38
N MET A 52 -2.65 -10.80 11.96
CA MET A 52 -2.38 -11.96 12.80
C MET A 52 -0.96 -12.50 12.66
N TYR A 53 0.03 -11.61 12.73
CA TYR A 53 1.35 -12.09 13.01
C TYR A 53 1.48 -12.36 14.50
N LEU A 54 1.81 -13.60 14.83
CA LEU A 54 2.03 -14.06 16.18
C LEU A 54 3.52 -14.40 16.35
N PRO A 55 4.16 -13.97 17.42
CA PRO A 55 5.51 -14.40 17.72
C PRO A 55 5.62 -15.93 17.75
N PRO A 56 6.64 -16.51 17.13
CA PRO A 56 6.72 -17.96 16.93
C PRO A 56 7.09 -18.73 18.21
N GLY A 57 7.66 -18.07 19.23
CA GLY A 57 8.30 -18.78 20.33
C GLY A 57 7.63 -18.63 21.69
N GLU A 58 7.78 -19.63 22.55
CA GLU A 58 7.30 -19.63 23.94
C GLU A 58 7.89 -18.48 24.77
N ASN A 59 9.11 -18.04 24.45
CA ASN A 59 9.78 -16.88 25.05
C ASN A 59 9.13 -15.54 24.65
N GLN A 60 8.22 -15.55 23.67
CA GLN A 60 7.46 -14.40 23.18
C GLN A 60 5.98 -14.51 23.53
N LYS A 61 5.66 -15.25 24.59
CA LYS A 61 4.27 -15.50 25.01
C LYS A 61 3.50 -14.24 25.34
N GLU A 62 4.12 -13.26 26.00
CA GLU A 62 3.45 -12.00 26.35
C GLU A 62 3.16 -11.17 25.10
N GLU A 63 4.03 -11.17 24.11
CA GLU A 63 3.78 -10.54 22.83
C GLU A 63 2.63 -11.22 22.08
N ALA A 64 2.56 -12.55 22.12
CA ALA A 64 1.46 -13.30 21.53
C ALA A 64 0.13 -12.99 22.24
N ILE A 65 0.11 -12.94 23.57
CA ILE A 65 -1.05 -12.53 24.34
C ILE A 65 -1.47 -11.12 23.96
N LYS A 66 -0.54 -10.18 23.91
CA LYS A 66 -0.84 -8.79 23.55
C LYS A 66 -1.47 -8.69 22.16
N LEU A 67 -0.92 -9.39 21.16
CA LEU A 67 -1.48 -9.39 19.80
C LEU A 67 -2.90 -9.97 19.76
N VAL A 68 -3.17 -11.01 20.55
CA VAL A 68 -4.53 -11.55 20.68
C VAL A 68 -5.44 -10.56 21.41
N VAL A 69 -4.97 -9.86 22.43
CA VAL A 69 -5.71 -8.78 23.10
C VAL A 69 -6.07 -7.68 22.11
N ASP A 70 -5.10 -7.20 21.34
CA ASP A 70 -5.31 -6.14 20.33
C ASP A 70 -6.40 -6.54 19.30
N MET A 71 -6.53 -7.83 18.99
CA MET A 71 -7.61 -8.32 18.13
C MET A 71 -8.99 -8.24 18.82
N PHE A 72 -9.06 -8.55 20.10
CA PHE A 72 -10.32 -8.47 20.86
C PHE A 72 -10.74 -7.02 21.11
N GLU A 73 -9.83 -6.07 21.20
CA GLU A 73 -10.12 -4.65 21.38
C GLU A 73 -10.96 -4.03 20.26
N LEU A 74 -10.98 -4.65 19.10
CA LEU A 74 -11.86 -4.23 17.99
C LEU A 74 -13.35 -4.35 18.36
N VAL A 75 -13.68 -5.21 19.33
CA VAL A 75 -15.07 -5.53 19.69
C VAL A 75 -15.38 -5.31 21.17
N MET A 76 -14.38 -5.08 22.02
CA MET A 76 -14.54 -4.85 23.45
C MET A 76 -13.45 -3.96 24.04
N PRO A 77 -13.68 -3.30 25.19
CA PRO A 77 -12.67 -2.49 25.85
C PRO A 77 -11.42 -3.28 26.25
N GLU A 78 -10.22 -2.68 26.11
CA GLU A 78 -8.91 -3.30 26.37
C GLU A 78 -8.84 -4.15 27.64
N LYS A 79 -9.25 -3.59 28.77
CA LYS A 79 -9.21 -4.32 30.05
C LYS A 79 -10.07 -5.59 30.07
N ILE A 80 -11.18 -5.59 29.31
CA ILE A 80 -12.04 -6.76 29.19
C ILE A 80 -11.38 -7.75 28.25
N ALA A 81 -10.85 -7.28 27.12
CA ALA A 81 -10.09 -8.08 26.16
C ALA A 81 -8.92 -8.80 26.85
N GLU A 82 -8.11 -8.08 27.63
CA GLU A 82 -7.00 -8.67 28.36
C GLU A 82 -7.46 -9.76 29.35
N ALA A 83 -8.51 -9.51 30.09
CA ALA A 83 -9.05 -10.50 31.06
C ALA A 83 -9.56 -11.77 30.35
N VAL A 84 -10.25 -11.62 29.21
CA VAL A 84 -10.75 -12.76 28.40
C VAL A 84 -9.57 -13.54 27.81
N VAL A 85 -8.62 -12.87 27.18
CA VAL A 85 -7.47 -13.53 26.54
C VAL A 85 -6.67 -14.32 27.56
N ARG A 86 -6.33 -13.72 28.70
CA ARG A 86 -5.51 -14.41 29.72
C ARG A 86 -6.22 -15.59 30.38
N LYS A 87 -7.55 -15.56 30.45
CA LYS A 87 -8.34 -16.60 31.07
C LYS A 87 -8.72 -17.71 30.10
N ASP A 88 -9.23 -17.34 28.92
CA ASP A 88 -9.96 -18.23 28.05
C ASP A 88 -9.21 -18.63 26.78
N VAL A 89 -8.13 -17.93 26.46
CA VAL A 89 -7.28 -18.24 25.29
C VAL A 89 -6.11 -19.12 25.72
N LYS A 90 -5.93 -20.24 25.03
CA LYS A 90 -4.80 -21.15 25.25
C LYS A 90 -3.84 -21.05 24.07
N LEU A 91 -2.58 -20.72 24.37
CA LEU A 91 -1.47 -20.78 23.42
C LEU A 91 -0.76 -22.11 23.56
N ILE A 92 -0.71 -22.89 22.49
CA ILE A 92 -0.10 -24.22 22.47
C ILE A 92 1.18 -24.16 21.68
N TYR A 93 2.28 -24.53 22.32
CA TYR A 93 3.61 -24.53 21.74
C TYR A 93 4.06 -25.95 21.45
N ASP A 94 4.77 -26.13 20.34
CA ASP A 94 5.46 -27.40 20.06
C ASP A 94 6.51 -27.67 21.15
N PRO A 95 6.50 -28.86 21.78
CA PRO A 95 7.40 -29.14 22.89
C PRO A 95 8.89 -29.21 22.48
N ALA A 96 9.17 -29.51 21.22
CA ALA A 96 10.54 -29.66 20.72
C ALA A 96 11.10 -28.32 20.18
N THR A 97 10.34 -27.62 19.33
CA THR A 97 10.79 -26.37 18.69
C THR A 97 10.48 -25.13 19.52
N LYS A 98 9.55 -25.24 20.50
CA LYS A 98 9.02 -24.11 21.28
C LYS A 98 8.29 -23.05 20.46
N GLU A 99 7.95 -23.34 19.23
CA GLU A 99 7.17 -22.48 18.37
C GLU A 99 5.68 -22.59 18.70
N LEU A 100 4.94 -21.50 18.53
CA LEU A 100 3.49 -21.46 18.67
C LEU A 100 2.86 -22.21 17.51
N VAL A 101 2.07 -23.27 17.82
CA VAL A 101 1.44 -24.12 16.80
C VAL A 101 -0.08 -24.07 16.80
N GLN A 102 -0.70 -23.68 17.91
CA GLN A 102 -2.15 -23.50 17.96
C GLN A 102 -2.57 -22.42 18.95
N ILE A 103 -3.67 -21.78 18.64
CA ILE A 103 -4.41 -20.89 19.55
C ILE A 103 -5.82 -21.45 19.67
N VAL A 104 -6.23 -21.71 20.90
CA VAL A 104 -7.57 -22.21 21.22
C VAL A 104 -8.32 -21.15 22.01
N MET A 105 -9.49 -20.74 21.54
CA MET A 105 -10.22 -19.62 22.11
C MET A 105 -11.74 -19.82 21.99
N PRO A 106 -12.54 -19.12 22.81
CA PRO A 106 -13.99 -19.10 22.65
C PRO A 106 -14.38 -18.50 21.29
N PHE A 107 -15.36 -19.11 20.62
CA PHE A 107 -15.93 -18.60 19.38
C PHE A 107 -17.30 -17.99 19.67
N MET A 108 -17.48 -16.70 19.36
CA MET A 108 -18.74 -15.93 19.41
C MET A 108 -19.67 -16.16 20.63
N SER A 109 -19.81 -17.39 21.11
CA SER A 109 -20.50 -17.78 22.34
C SER A 109 -19.55 -18.60 23.21
N SER A 110 -19.78 -18.60 24.52
CA SER A 110 -18.92 -19.31 25.47
C SER A 110 -18.97 -20.84 25.35
N SER A 111 -19.80 -21.39 24.48
CA SER A 111 -20.02 -22.84 24.30
C SER A 111 -19.24 -23.43 23.13
N GLU A 112 -18.82 -22.63 22.18
CA GLU A 112 -18.07 -23.09 21.02
C GLU A 112 -16.59 -22.72 21.15
N VAL A 113 -15.70 -23.58 20.67
CA VAL A 113 -14.25 -23.39 20.72
C VAL A 113 -13.71 -23.28 19.32
N MET A 114 -13.00 -22.20 19.07
CA MET A 114 -12.23 -22.02 17.84
C MET A 114 -10.78 -22.42 18.06
N THR A 115 -10.24 -23.18 17.11
CA THR A 115 -8.84 -23.54 17.06
C THR A 115 -8.20 -22.91 15.81
N LEU A 116 -7.15 -22.16 16.03
CA LEU A 116 -6.29 -21.63 14.96
C LEU A 116 -5.01 -22.43 14.91
N THR A 117 -4.68 -23.00 13.75
CA THR A 117 -3.38 -23.63 13.53
C THR A 117 -2.38 -22.57 13.07
N VAL A 118 -1.21 -22.57 13.68
CA VAL A 118 -0.14 -21.61 13.42
C VAL A 118 1.07 -22.34 12.86
N ASP A 119 1.63 -21.84 11.77
CA ASP A 119 2.91 -22.27 11.22
C ASP A 119 3.81 -21.05 11.02
N LYS A 120 4.98 -21.05 11.65
CA LYS A 120 5.99 -19.97 11.59
C LYS A 120 5.42 -18.57 11.87
N GLY A 121 4.50 -18.46 12.82
CA GLY A 121 3.86 -17.20 13.18
C GLY A 121 2.65 -16.81 12.34
N TRP A 122 2.24 -17.64 11.39
CA TRP A 122 1.06 -17.42 10.55
C TRP A 122 -0.08 -18.34 10.93
N VAL A 123 -1.31 -17.83 10.90
CA VAL A 123 -2.49 -18.68 11.01
C VAL A 123 -2.76 -19.34 9.65
N THR A 124 -2.60 -20.64 9.59
CA THR A 124 -2.76 -21.42 8.36
C THR A 124 -4.13 -22.10 8.24
N GLU A 125 -4.80 -22.31 9.35
CA GLU A 125 -6.11 -22.95 9.40
C GLU A 125 -6.93 -22.46 10.59
N ALA A 126 -8.25 -22.39 10.44
CA ALA A 126 -9.17 -22.14 11.52
C ALA A 126 -10.27 -23.21 11.53
N SER A 127 -10.65 -23.70 12.68
CA SER A 127 -11.76 -24.63 12.87
C SER A 127 -12.58 -24.26 14.08
N VAL A 128 -13.88 -24.56 14.04
CA VAL A 128 -14.78 -24.47 15.18
C VAL A 128 -15.33 -25.85 15.41
N GLU A 129 -15.21 -26.37 16.64
CA GLU A 129 -15.63 -27.73 16.99
C GLU A 129 -15.11 -28.80 16.00
N ASP A 130 -13.81 -28.68 15.62
CA ASP A 130 -13.14 -29.56 14.65
C ASP A 130 -13.69 -29.49 13.21
N VAL A 131 -14.66 -28.64 12.94
CA VAL A 131 -15.16 -28.38 11.59
C VAL A 131 -14.36 -27.25 10.96
N LYS A 132 -13.71 -27.53 9.84
CA LYS A 132 -13.00 -26.49 9.07
C LYS A 132 -13.98 -25.42 8.63
N LEU A 133 -13.63 -24.17 8.90
CA LEU A 133 -14.39 -23.04 8.42
C LEU A 133 -14.24 -22.95 6.89
N LEU A 134 -15.35 -23.01 6.20
CA LEU A 134 -15.37 -22.85 4.74
C LEU A 134 -15.00 -21.41 4.38
N PRO A 135 -14.28 -21.21 3.27
CA PRO A 135 -14.05 -19.89 2.72
C PRO A 135 -15.37 -19.13 2.55
N GLY A 136 -15.45 -17.91 3.01
CA GLY A 136 -16.64 -17.08 2.90
C GLY A 136 -17.70 -17.26 3.98
N VAL A 137 -17.57 -18.21 4.90
CA VAL A 137 -18.49 -18.38 6.05
C VAL A 137 -18.11 -17.49 7.22
N ARG A 138 -17.19 -16.56 7.01
CA ARG A 138 -16.56 -15.90 8.11
C ARG A 138 -17.01 -14.49 8.40
N ARG A 139 -17.59 -14.32 9.55
CA ARG A 139 -17.32 -13.18 10.42
C ARG A 139 -16.52 -13.70 11.61
N VAL A 140 -15.26 -14.01 11.38
CA VAL A 140 -14.39 -14.33 12.50
C VAL A 140 -14.05 -13.02 13.15
N MET A 141 -14.13 -12.92 14.47
CA MET A 141 -13.59 -11.79 15.23
C MET A 141 -12.07 -11.64 15.00
N PHE A 142 -11.48 -12.63 14.35
CA PHE A 142 -10.07 -12.74 14.02
C PHE A 142 -9.93 -12.67 12.51
N ARG A 143 -9.28 -11.64 12.07
CA ARG A 143 -8.99 -11.39 10.66
C ARG A 143 -7.81 -12.27 10.26
N LEU A 144 -8.08 -13.32 9.51
CA LEU A 144 -7.03 -14.13 8.94
C LEU A 144 -6.29 -13.31 7.87
N HIS A 145 -5.01 -13.59 7.75
CA HIS A 145 -4.13 -12.85 6.88
C HIS A 145 -4.28 -13.29 5.42
N GLY A 146 -4.99 -12.48 4.64
CA GLY A 146 -5.12 -12.70 3.18
C GLY A 146 -3.94 -12.17 2.38
N GLY A 147 -3.22 -11.18 2.90
CA GLY A 147 -2.15 -10.48 2.21
C GLY A 147 -0.96 -11.37 1.82
N GLU A 148 -0.68 -12.42 2.57
CA GLU A 148 0.37 -13.38 2.25
C GLU A 148 0.07 -14.10 0.94
N TRP A 149 -1.14 -14.61 0.75
CA TRP A 149 -1.51 -15.33 -0.47
C TRP A 149 -1.46 -14.45 -1.70
N VAL A 150 -1.97 -13.23 -1.57
CA VAL A 150 -1.89 -12.23 -2.64
C VAL A 150 -0.44 -11.88 -2.95
N ALA A 151 0.38 -11.64 -1.91
CA ALA A 151 1.79 -11.31 -2.08
C ALA A 151 2.57 -12.44 -2.78
N HIS A 152 2.33 -13.71 -2.42
CA HIS A 152 2.93 -14.84 -3.12
C HIS A 152 2.52 -14.91 -4.60
N GLY A 153 1.27 -14.62 -4.92
CA GLY A 153 0.80 -14.53 -6.31
C GLY A 153 1.53 -13.45 -7.09
N ILE A 154 1.70 -12.26 -6.49
CA ILE A 154 2.43 -11.15 -7.09
C ILE A 154 3.93 -11.50 -7.25
N VAL A 155 4.54 -12.12 -6.25
CA VAL A 155 5.95 -12.56 -6.33
C VAL A 155 6.18 -13.51 -7.50
N LYS A 156 5.28 -14.47 -7.74
CA LYS A 156 5.33 -15.34 -8.92
C LYS A 156 5.30 -14.56 -10.23
N ASP A 157 4.45 -13.53 -10.31
CA ASP A 157 4.37 -12.69 -11.51
C ASP A 157 5.66 -11.92 -11.75
N ILE A 158 6.30 -11.44 -10.70
CA ILE A 158 7.58 -10.73 -10.80
C ILE A 158 8.72 -11.71 -11.16
N GLN A 159 8.76 -12.88 -10.54
CA GLN A 159 9.76 -13.91 -10.83
C GLN A 159 9.69 -14.41 -12.27
N SER A 160 8.48 -14.55 -12.81
CA SER A 160 8.25 -14.95 -14.20
C SER A 160 8.45 -13.81 -15.22
N GLY A 161 8.72 -12.59 -14.78
CA GLY A 161 8.81 -11.40 -15.62
C GLY A 161 7.47 -10.87 -16.12
N ARG A 162 6.35 -11.39 -15.63
CA ARG A 162 4.98 -10.94 -15.95
C ARG A 162 4.65 -9.59 -15.32
N ALA A 163 5.30 -9.22 -14.22
CA ALA A 163 5.25 -7.89 -13.62
C ALA A 163 6.65 -7.38 -13.31
N ARG A 164 6.85 -6.07 -13.36
CA ARG A 164 8.14 -5.42 -13.07
C ARG A 164 8.26 -4.97 -11.63
N PHE A 165 7.20 -4.41 -11.08
CA PHE A 165 7.15 -3.85 -9.73
C PHE A 165 5.72 -3.83 -9.21
N ILE A 166 5.58 -3.39 -7.99
CA ILE A 166 4.33 -3.28 -7.25
C ILE A 166 4.04 -1.81 -6.97
N VAL A 167 2.83 -1.38 -7.26
CA VAL A 167 2.21 -0.18 -6.70
C VAL A 167 1.31 -0.64 -5.56
N ASN A 168 1.58 -0.17 -4.33
CA ASN A 168 0.72 -0.46 -3.20
C ASN A 168 -0.09 0.79 -2.83
N THR A 169 -1.38 0.63 -2.57
CA THR A 169 -2.29 1.74 -2.29
C THR A 169 -2.36 2.12 -0.81
N GLY A 170 -1.46 1.58 0.03
CA GLY A 170 -1.39 1.86 1.47
C GLY A 170 -1.99 0.76 2.34
N ASP A 171 -1.95 0.97 3.64
CA ASP A 171 -2.39 0.03 4.68
C ASP A 171 -1.74 -1.36 4.55
N MET A 172 -0.41 -1.33 4.45
CA MET A 172 0.42 -2.54 4.38
C MET A 172 0.62 -3.19 5.74
N VAL A 173 0.50 -2.42 6.80
CA VAL A 173 0.68 -2.85 8.19
C VAL A 173 -0.52 -2.46 9.03
N TRP A 174 -0.71 -3.13 10.17
CA TRP A 174 -1.76 -2.74 11.13
C TRP A 174 -1.37 -1.52 11.94
N TRP A 175 -0.11 -1.49 12.39
CA TRP A 175 0.47 -0.37 13.14
C TRP A 175 1.79 0.04 12.47
N GLY A 176 1.95 1.29 12.15
CA GLY A 176 3.19 1.84 11.58
C GLY A 176 4.39 1.60 12.47
N ASN A 177 4.22 1.79 13.76
CA ASN A 177 5.21 1.48 14.78
C ASN A 177 4.54 0.76 15.95
N GLN A 178 4.89 -0.51 16.15
CA GLN A 178 4.42 -1.27 17.29
C GLN A 178 5.58 -1.54 18.24
N GLY A 179 5.68 -0.68 19.25
CA GLY A 179 6.58 -0.91 20.38
C GLY A 179 7.95 -0.25 20.21
N ALA A 180 9.07 -0.98 20.15
CA ALA A 180 10.39 -0.42 20.37
C ALA A 180 10.97 0.30 19.15
N LYS A 181 11.45 -0.38 18.16
CA LYS A 181 12.07 0.26 16.98
C LYS A 181 11.32 -0.12 15.72
N PRO A 182 11.09 0.83 14.78
CA PRO A 182 10.42 0.54 13.52
C PRO A 182 11.05 -0.61 12.75
N SER A 183 12.38 -0.77 12.80
CA SER A 183 13.12 -1.86 12.17
C SER A 183 12.86 -3.24 12.81
N GLU A 184 12.30 -3.26 14.00
CA GLU A 184 11.95 -4.48 14.74
C GLU A 184 10.44 -4.74 14.71
N ASN A 185 9.67 -3.88 14.03
CA ASN A 185 8.23 -4.04 13.90
C ASN A 185 7.94 -5.34 13.13
N PRO A 186 7.30 -6.33 13.76
CA PRO A 186 7.05 -7.63 13.16
C PRO A 186 6.17 -7.56 11.92
N TYR A 187 5.25 -6.60 11.82
CA TYR A 187 4.39 -6.43 10.65
C TYR A 187 5.18 -6.06 9.39
N TRP A 188 6.16 -5.14 9.52
CA TRP A 188 7.04 -4.79 8.40
C TRP A 188 7.95 -5.94 8.01
N LYS A 189 8.49 -6.64 9.01
CA LYS A 189 9.45 -7.71 8.79
C LYS A 189 8.85 -8.85 7.99
N LEU A 190 7.67 -9.30 8.33
CA LEU A 190 7.10 -10.53 7.77
C LEU A 190 6.59 -10.38 6.37
N VAL A 191 5.68 -9.44 6.12
CA VAL A 191 5.12 -9.29 4.78
C VAL A 191 6.21 -8.90 3.78
N TYR A 192 7.11 -8.03 4.19
CA TYR A 192 8.08 -7.43 3.27
C TYR A 192 9.44 -8.10 3.29
N GLU A 193 9.89 -8.63 4.42
CA GLU A 193 11.14 -9.37 4.43
C GLU A 193 10.97 -10.82 3.99
N ASP A 194 9.99 -11.53 4.48
CA ASP A 194 9.89 -12.98 4.25
C ASP A 194 9.23 -13.33 2.92
N VAL A 195 8.19 -12.60 2.50
CA VAL A 195 7.52 -12.86 1.23
C VAL A 195 8.10 -12.03 0.09
N LEU A 196 8.15 -10.71 0.24
CA LEU A 196 8.58 -9.85 -0.86
C LEU A 196 10.10 -9.88 -1.12
N LYS A 197 10.90 -10.35 -0.18
CA LYS A 197 12.32 -10.66 -0.41
C LYS A 197 12.57 -11.74 -1.45
N GLN A 198 11.60 -12.58 -1.72
CA GLN A 198 11.71 -13.60 -2.78
C GLN A 198 11.66 -13.00 -4.19
N MET A 199 11.33 -11.73 -4.31
CA MET A 199 11.40 -11.04 -5.59
C MET A 199 12.86 -10.89 -6.04
N PRO A 200 13.15 -11.09 -7.33
CA PRO A 200 14.46 -10.79 -7.88
C PRO A 200 14.78 -9.28 -7.74
N ALA A 201 16.04 -8.93 -7.68
CA ALA A 201 16.48 -7.53 -7.71
C ALA A 201 15.88 -6.80 -8.92
N PRO A 202 15.67 -5.46 -8.84
CA PRO A 202 15.29 -4.66 -10.00
C PRO A 202 16.23 -4.89 -11.17
N ASP A 203 15.66 -5.00 -12.37
CA ASP A 203 16.44 -5.20 -13.58
C ASP A 203 17.16 -3.91 -14.04
N ALA A 204 18.04 -4.05 -15.03
CA ALA A 204 18.85 -2.93 -15.52
C ALA A 204 18.00 -1.75 -16.02
N GLN A 205 16.83 -2.01 -16.60
CA GLN A 205 15.93 -0.96 -17.10
C GLN A 205 15.30 -0.19 -15.94
N MET A 206 14.87 -0.86 -14.88
CA MET A 206 14.38 -0.21 -13.66
C MET A 206 15.47 0.63 -13.00
N LEU A 207 16.68 0.05 -12.86
CA LEU A 207 17.80 0.77 -12.26
C LEU A 207 18.20 2.02 -13.08
N ALA A 208 18.20 1.91 -14.40
CA ALA A 208 18.46 3.06 -15.30
C ALA A 208 17.38 4.14 -15.19
N ALA A 209 16.14 3.77 -14.89
CA ALA A 209 15.06 4.70 -14.60
C ALA A 209 15.10 5.25 -13.15
N GLY A 210 16.09 4.89 -12.35
CA GLY A 210 16.22 5.32 -10.96
C GLY A 210 15.30 4.57 -9.98
N LEU A 211 14.81 3.41 -10.37
CA LEU A 211 13.89 2.58 -9.58
C LEU A 211 14.63 1.44 -8.87
N PRO A 212 15.20 1.68 -7.68
CA PRO A 212 16.04 0.70 -6.99
C PRO A 212 15.25 -0.32 -6.15
N GLY A 213 13.93 -0.23 -6.11
CA GLY A 213 13.04 -1.12 -5.38
C GLY A 213 12.00 -1.79 -6.27
N ARG A 214 11.29 -2.76 -5.69
CA ARG A 214 10.18 -3.46 -6.35
C ARG A 214 8.80 -3.03 -5.85
N VAL A 215 8.72 -2.28 -4.73
CA VAL A 215 7.46 -1.87 -4.11
C VAL A 215 7.41 -0.35 -3.98
N TYR A 216 6.40 0.27 -4.53
CA TYR A 216 6.18 1.70 -4.49
C TYR A 216 4.83 1.99 -3.82
N PRO A 217 4.81 2.31 -2.52
CA PRO A 217 3.58 2.50 -1.77
C PRO A 217 3.08 3.95 -1.79
N ALA A 218 1.76 4.12 -1.85
CA ALA A 218 1.12 5.28 -1.24
C ALA A 218 1.07 5.05 0.29
N VAL A 219 1.02 6.12 1.06
CA VAL A 219 0.94 6.04 2.52
C VAL A 219 -0.53 5.98 2.94
N GLY A 220 -0.92 4.95 3.67
CA GLY A 220 -2.24 4.82 4.26
C GLY A 220 -2.30 5.34 5.69
N ASN A 221 -3.47 5.25 6.32
CA ASN A 221 -3.64 5.70 7.71
C ASN A 221 -2.95 4.75 8.71
N HIS A 222 -2.85 3.47 8.39
CA HIS A 222 -2.18 2.50 9.26
C HIS A 222 -0.66 2.66 9.30
N GLU A 223 -0.03 3.14 8.24
CA GLU A 223 1.40 3.48 8.24
C GLU A 223 1.73 4.60 9.21
N VAL A 224 0.79 5.53 9.45
CA VAL A 224 1.01 6.68 10.36
C VAL A 224 0.44 6.45 11.76
N TRP A 225 -0.34 5.40 11.99
CA TRP A 225 -0.79 5.05 13.33
C TRP A 225 0.39 4.61 14.19
N ASN A 226 0.56 5.26 15.35
CA ASN A 226 1.69 5.11 16.26
C ASN A 226 3.08 5.33 15.62
N ASP A 227 3.12 5.88 14.40
CA ASP A 227 4.35 6.20 13.67
C ASP A 227 4.13 7.44 12.80
N THR A 228 3.87 8.58 13.43
CA THR A 228 3.59 9.85 12.73
C THR A 228 4.74 10.28 11.82
N ASP A 229 5.95 9.83 12.11
CA ASP A 229 7.17 10.14 11.36
C ASP A 229 7.50 9.08 10.30
N VAL A 230 6.60 8.10 10.10
CA VAL A 230 6.69 7.01 9.12
C VAL A 230 8.02 6.26 9.11
N GLN A 231 8.63 6.11 10.28
CA GLN A 231 9.95 5.47 10.43
C GLN A 231 9.91 4.00 10.01
N GLY A 232 8.82 3.29 10.31
CA GLY A 232 8.61 1.92 9.87
C GLY A 232 8.60 1.78 8.36
N LEU A 233 7.86 2.65 7.67
CA LEU A 233 7.82 2.70 6.21
C LEU A 233 9.20 2.98 5.60
N LEU A 234 9.90 4.00 6.13
CA LEU A 234 11.21 4.39 5.63
C LEU A 234 12.30 3.35 5.94
N ALA A 235 12.16 2.61 7.03
CA ALA A 235 13.03 1.47 7.34
C ALA A 235 12.78 0.28 6.40
N ALA A 236 11.53 -0.01 6.08
CA ALA A 236 11.16 -1.08 5.14
C ALA A 236 11.56 -0.73 3.68
N PHE A 237 11.40 0.53 3.29
CA PHE A 237 11.66 1.02 1.93
C PHE A 237 12.61 2.23 1.91
N PRO A 238 13.88 2.07 2.31
CA PRO A 238 14.82 3.20 2.47
C PRO A 238 15.08 3.95 1.16
N TYR A 239 14.84 3.34 0.03
CA TYR A 239 14.98 3.98 -1.28
C TYR A 239 13.91 5.06 -1.54
N LEU A 240 12.82 5.10 -0.79
CA LEU A 240 11.81 6.16 -0.92
C LEU A 240 12.39 7.55 -0.62
N ASN A 241 13.43 7.63 0.20
CA ASN A 241 14.16 8.87 0.45
C ASN A 241 14.71 9.51 -0.85
N LYS A 242 15.05 8.69 -1.86
CA LYS A 242 15.54 9.19 -3.16
C LYS A 242 14.46 9.94 -3.96
N PHE A 243 13.19 9.68 -3.65
CA PHE A 243 12.04 10.37 -4.24
C PHE A 243 11.56 11.54 -3.35
N GLY A 244 12.31 11.86 -2.29
CA GLY A 244 12.00 12.96 -1.37
C GLY A 244 10.95 12.61 -0.31
N VAL A 245 10.62 11.31 -0.13
CA VAL A 245 9.71 10.88 0.95
C VAL A 245 10.43 11.03 2.29
N SER A 246 9.76 11.64 3.24
CA SER A 246 10.24 11.87 4.61
C SER A 246 9.04 12.00 5.55
N ASP A 247 9.30 12.17 6.84
CA ASP A 247 8.31 12.51 7.87
C ASP A 247 7.43 13.73 7.53
N LYS A 248 7.98 14.65 6.74
CA LYS A 248 7.30 15.91 6.34
C LYS A 248 6.72 15.87 4.94
N ARG A 249 7.02 14.84 4.18
CA ARG A 249 6.62 14.75 2.77
C ARG A 249 6.34 13.30 2.40
N LEU A 250 5.07 12.98 2.25
CA LEU A 250 4.58 11.62 1.96
C LEU A 250 4.13 11.46 0.50
N ILE A 251 4.51 12.39 -0.37
CA ILE A 251 4.15 12.38 -1.78
C ILE A 251 5.40 12.29 -2.66
N TYR A 252 5.28 11.61 -3.77
CA TYR A 252 6.38 11.47 -4.73
C TYR A 252 5.89 11.07 -6.11
N LYS A 253 6.78 11.12 -7.08
CA LYS A 253 6.56 10.64 -8.43
C LYS A 253 7.81 9.97 -8.98
N PHE A 254 7.61 9.16 -10.00
CA PHE A 254 8.67 8.69 -10.90
C PHE A 254 8.12 8.46 -12.30
N ASP A 255 9.01 8.36 -13.26
CA ASP A 255 8.69 8.02 -14.64
C ASP A 255 9.33 6.67 -14.99
N PHE A 256 8.58 5.80 -15.68
CA PHE A 256 9.09 4.53 -16.19
C PHE A 256 8.50 4.25 -17.59
N ASN A 257 9.37 4.02 -18.57
CA ASN A 257 8.98 3.72 -19.96
C ASN A 257 7.96 4.71 -20.55
N GLY A 258 8.17 6.02 -20.34
CA GLY A 258 7.29 7.06 -20.88
C GLY A 258 5.94 7.20 -20.15
N VAL A 259 5.78 6.53 -19.03
CA VAL A 259 4.60 6.56 -18.17
C VAL A 259 4.95 7.22 -16.84
N ARG A 260 4.10 8.10 -16.36
CA ARG A 260 4.26 8.76 -15.06
C ARG A 260 3.46 8.09 -13.98
N PHE A 261 4.11 7.86 -12.84
CA PHE A 261 3.53 7.38 -11.60
C PHE A 261 3.56 8.48 -10.55
N ILE A 262 2.44 8.75 -9.93
CA ILE A 262 2.28 9.80 -8.90
C ILE A 262 1.69 9.15 -7.67
N PHE A 263 2.26 9.44 -6.51
CA PHE A 263 1.80 8.98 -5.21
C PHE A 263 1.43 10.19 -4.37
N LEU A 264 0.18 10.19 -3.90
CA LEU A 264 -0.35 11.25 -3.06
C LEU A 264 -0.67 10.70 -1.67
N TRP A 265 -0.83 11.60 -0.71
CA TRP A 265 -1.23 11.27 0.64
C TRP A 265 -2.58 11.90 0.97
N THR A 266 -3.54 11.10 1.38
CA THR A 266 -4.90 11.54 1.67
C THR A 266 -5.11 12.02 3.12
N GLY A 267 -4.00 12.21 3.85
CA GLY A 267 -4.03 12.73 5.20
C GLY A 267 -4.10 11.64 6.26
N LYS A 268 -3.87 12.04 7.50
CA LYS A 268 -4.05 11.20 8.67
C LYS A 268 -5.54 11.00 8.88
N TYR A 269 -6.10 9.95 8.31
CA TYR A 269 -7.49 9.58 8.56
C TYR A 269 -7.57 8.74 9.82
N ASP A 270 -8.16 9.30 10.85
CA ASP A 270 -8.65 8.56 11.98
C ASP A 270 -10.18 8.67 11.99
N TYR A 271 -10.86 7.59 11.62
CA TYR A 271 -12.33 7.55 11.63
C TYR A 271 -12.93 7.76 13.02
N ARG A 272 -12.13 7.63 14.08
CA ARG A 272 -12.52 7.98 15.46
C ARG A 272 -12.41 9.46 15.75
N GLN A 273 -11.74 10.21 14.88
CA GLN A 273 -11.53 11.66 15.03
C GLN A 273 -11.68 12.39 13.68
N PRO A 274 -12.91 12.61 13.20
CA PRO A 274 -13.16 13.28 11.92
C PRO A 274 -12.48 14.66 11.79
N SER A 275 -12.23 15.35 12.90
CA SER A 275 -11.50 16.63 12.93
C SER A 275 -10.03 16.54 12.47
N SER A 276 -9.46 15.34 12.35
CA SER A 276 -8.07 15.17 11.90
C SER A 276 -7.84 15.62 10.45
N TRP A 277 -8.89 15.69 9.63
CA TRP A 277 -8.83 16.19 8.27
C TRP A 277 -8.52 17.69 8.19
N ASP A 278 -9.03 18.48 9.13
CA ASP A 278 -8.79 19.93 9.16
C ASP A 278 -7.32 20.25 9.47
N ALA A 279 -6.67 19.44 10.27
CA ALA A 279 -5.25 19.61 10.61
C ALA A 279 -4.30 19.31 9.41
N THR A 280 -4.77 18.59 8.40
CA THR A 280 -3.98 18.23 7.21
C THR A 280 -4.25 19.14 6.01
N ARG A 281 -5.21 20.04 6.10
CA ARG A 281 -5.65 20.86 4.97
C ARG A 281 -4.54 21.70 4.32
N PRO A 282 -3.66 22.38 5.04
CA PRO A 282 -2.56 23.11 4.41
C PRO A 282 -1.61 22.21 3.62
N ALA A 283 -1.31 21.02 4.13
CA ALA A 283 -0.50 20.01 3.44
C ALA A 283 -1.20 19.51 2.18
N TYR A 284 -2.51 19.36 2.21
CA TYR A 284 -3.30 18.98 1.05
C TYR A 284 -3.27 20.02 -0.07
N GLU A 285 -3.44 21.30 0.23
CA GLU A 285 -3.39 22.37 -0.78
C GLU A 285 -2.00 22.44 -1.46
N ALA A 286 -0.93 22.30 -0.70
CA ALA A 286 0.43 22.23 -1.25
C ALA A 286 0.58 21.02 -2.17
N GLN A 287 0.07 19.86 -1.77
CA GLN A 287 0.08 18.64 -2.55
C GLN A 287 -0.70 18.80 -3.87
N MET A 288 -1.86 19.44 -3.87
CA MET A 288 -2.62 19.71 -5.08
C MET A 288 -1.91 20.63 -6.05
N LYS A 289 -1.15 21.59 -5.54
CA LYS A 289 -0.28 22.45 -6.35
C LYS A 289 0.82 21.62 -7.04
N GLU A 290 1.47 20.72 -6.31
CA GLU A 290 2.47 19.82 -6.87
C GLU A 290 1.86 18.84 -7.87
N LEU A 291 0.70 18.26 -7.57
CA LEU A 291 -0.03 17.39 -8.51
C LEU A 291 -0.27 18.11 -9.84
N LYS A 292 -0.78 19.34 -9.78
CA LYS A 292 -0.99 20.16 -10.97
C LYS A 292 0.31 20.36 -11.76
N GLN A 293 1.39 20.73 -11.07
CA GLN A 293 2.71 20.88 -11.70
C GLN A 293 3.16 19.58 -12.39
N TRP A 294 3.01 18.45 -11.74
CA TRP A 294 3.42 17.16 -12.27
C TRP A 294 2.59 16.71 -13.48
N LEU A 295 1.31 17.07 -13.52
CA LEU A 295 0.45 16.84 -14.69
C LEU A 295 0.82 17.76 -15.86
N ASP A 296 1.12 19.03 -15.58
CA ASP A 296 1.62 19.97 -16.59
C ASP A 296 2.95 19.51 -17.18
N GLU A 297 3.87 19.05 -16.34
CA GLU A 297 5.17 18.48 -16.77
C GLU A 297 4.96 17.22 -17.64
N ALA A 298 4.04 16.32 -17.23
CA ALA A 298 3.73 15.12 -18.01
C ALA A 298 3.21 15.48 -19.40
N LYS A 299 2.28 16.42 -19.46
CA LYS A 299 1.73 16.93 -20.74
C LYS A 299 2.82 17.56 -21.60
N ALA A 300 3.66 18.43 -21.03
CA ALA A 300 4.75 19.09 -21.73
C ALA A 300 5.82 18.10 -22.24
N ALA A 301 6.08 17.03 -21.49
CA ALA A 301 6.99 15.95 -21.88
C ALA A 301 6.40 14.98 -22.94
N GLY A 302 5.14 15.14 -23.30
CA GLY A 302 4.46 14.24 -24.24
C GLY A 302 4.07 12.88 -23.63
N THR A 303 4.15 12.74 -22.30
CA THR A 303 3.64 11.59 -21.58
C THR A 303 2.14 11.42 -21.89
N LYS A 304 1.73 10.20 -22.20
CA LYS A 304 0.30 9.91 -22.53
C LYS A 304 -0.44 9.23 -21.40
N LYS A 305 0.25 8.49 -20.55
CA LYS A 305 -0.36 7.70 -19.48
C LYS A 305 0.15 8.16 -18.12
N VAL A 306 -0.77 8.37 -17.19
CA VAL A 306 -0.48 8.77 -15.81
C VAL A 306 -1.24 7.84 -14.86
N PHE A 307 -0.50 7.17 -14.01
CA PHE A 307 -1.04 6.37 -12.91
C PHE A 307 -0.88 7.14 -11.60
N ILE A 308 -1.96 7.28 -10.86
CA ILE A 308 -1.97 8.03 -9.59
C ILE A 308 -2.44 7.09 -8.49
N SER A 309 -1.68 6.97 -7.43
CA SER A 309 -2.04 6.17 -6.26
C SER A 309 -2.18 7.05 -5.03
N PHE A 310 -3.27 6.86 -4.29
CA PHE A 310 -3.48 7.43 -2.96
C PHE A 310 -4.45 6.55 -2.18
N HIS A 311 -4.31 6.53 -0.86
CA HIS A 311 -4.96 5.51 -0.05
C HIS A 311 -6.48 5.64 -0.01
N ALA A 312 -7.02 6.67 0.64
CA ALA A 312 -8.47 6.83 0.77
C ALA A 312 -9.14 7.18 -0.57
N PRO A 313 -10.20 6.48 -0.98
CA PRO A 313 -10.71 6.56 -2.34
C PRO A 313 -11.39 7.90 -2.68
N ALA A 314 -11.27 8.30 -3.94
CA ALA A 314 -12.00 9.44 -4.48
C ALA A 314 -13.52 9.23 -4.44
N PHE A 315 -13.94 8.00 -4.68
CA PHE A 315 -15.33 7.54 -4.64
C PHE A 315 -15.35 6.07 -4.24
N CYS A 316 -16.35 5.67 -3.46
CA CYS A 316 -16.59 4.27 -3.10
C CYS A 316 -18.02 4.09 -2.61
N ARG A 317 -18.46 2.83 -2.52
CA ARG A 317 -19.79 2.48 -2.01
C ARG A 317 -19.79 1.89 -0.61
N ALA A 318 -18.65 1.36 -0.17
CA ALA A 318 -18.58 0.59 1.05
C ALA A 318 -17.74 1.27 2.14
N GLY A 319 -17.72 0.66 3.29
CA GLY A 319 -16.83 0.95 4.38
C GLY A 319 -16.94 2.35 4.93
N MET A 320 -15.81 2.97 5.17
CA MET A 320 -15.68 4.26 5.84
C MET A 320 -15.94 5.45 4.92
N GLY A 321 -16.15 5.21 3.62
CA GLY A 321 -16.47 6.23 2.63
C GLY A 321 -15.27 6.86 1.94
N PRO A 322 -15.56 7.71 0.93
CA PRO A 322 -14.55 8.41 0.17
C PRO A 322 -13.96 9.58 0.95
N ILE A 323 -12.83 10.11 0.46
CA ILE A 323 -12.29 11.37 0.95
C ILE A 323 -13.32 12.50 0.83
N PRO A 324 -13.26 13.53 1.72
CA PRO A 324 -14.14 14.68 1.62
C PRO A 324 -14.09 15.35 0.24
N GLU A 325 -15.24 15.82 -0.27
CA GLU A 325 -15.32 16.42 -1.60
C GLU A 325 -14.31 17.57 -1.80
N ALA A 326 -14.06 18.37 -0.76
CA ALA A 326 -13.09 19.48 -0.79
C ALA A 326 -11.63 19.01 -1.00
N GLN A 327 -11.33 17.73 -0.74
CA GLN A 327 -10.03 17.12 -0.90
C GLN A 327 -9.96 16.16 -2.09
N ASN A 328 -11.06 15.96 -2.80
CA ASN A 328 -11.10 15.05 -3.92
C ASN A 328 -10.41 15.68 -5.16
N PRO A 329 -9.34 15.08 -5.69
CA PRO A 329 -8.62 15.63 -6.86
C PRO A 329 -9.38 15.46 -8.17
N HIS A 330 -10.54 14.81 -8.18
CA HIS A 330 -11.27 14.42 -9.39
C HIS A 330 -11.45 15.58 -10.38
N LYS A 331 -11.93 16.74 -9.93
CA LYS A 331 -12.16 17.90 -10.82
C LYS A 331 -10.88 18.32 -11.55
N MET A 332 -9.75 18.28 -10.87
CA MET A 332 -8.45 18.55 -11.49
C MET A 332 -8.10 17.46 -12.50
N LEU A 333 -8.17 16.19 -12.11
CA LEU A 333 -7.83 15.06 -12.98
C LEU A 333 -8.69 15.04 -14.25
N ALA A 334 -9.98 15.26 -14.12
CA ALA A 334 -10.93 15.34 -15.24
C ALA A 334 -10.55 16.45 -16.24
N SER A 335 -9.98 17.57 -15.76
CA SER A 335 -9.54 18.65 -16.65
C SER A 335 -8.34 18.25 -17.55
N TYR A 336 -7.57 17.23 -17.16
CA TYR A 336 -6.45 16.71 -17.94
C TYR A 336 -6.79 15.46 -18.76
N ALA A 337 -7.95 14.81 -18.51
CA ALA A 337 -8.29 13.53 -19.11
C ALA A 337 -8.41 13.54 -20.64
N LYS A 338 -8.62 14.72 -21.25
CA LYS A 338 -8.60 14.90 -22.71
C LYS A 338 -7.19 14.77 -23.34
N ASP A 339 -6.15 15.02 -22.55
CA ASP A 339 -4.75 15.04 -22.99
C ASP A 339 -3.94 13.82 -22.47
N LEU A 340 -4.36 13.29 -21.31
CA LEU A 340 -3.69 12.24 -20.57
C LEU A 340 -4.66 11.08 -20.27
N ASP A 341 -4.26 9.83 -20.52
CA ASP A 341 -4.97 8.64 -20.04
C ASP A 341 -4.65 8.47 -18.55
N ILE A 342 -5.57 8.88 -17.69
CA ILE A 342 -5.40 8.92 -16.25
C ILE A 342 -6.11 7.74 -15.60
N VAL A 343 -5.37 7.00 -14.79
CA VAL A 343 -5.88 5.91 -13.97
C VAL A 343 -5.53 6.15 -12.51
N VAL A 344 -6.50 6.02 -11.62
CA VAL A 344 -6.36 6.22 -10.18
C VAL A 344 -6.52 4.90 -9.46
N PHE A 345 -5.60 4.62 -8.53
CA PHE A 345 -5.62 3.45 -7.65
C PHE A 345 -5.78 3.90 -6.21
N ASN A 346 -6.77 3.33 -5.54
CA ASN A 346 -7.10 3.59 -4.13
C ASN A 346 -7.17 2.29 -3.33
N GLY A 347 -7.11 2.39 -2.00
CA GLY A 347 -7.34 1.35 -1.03
C GLY A 347 -8.33 1.79 0.04
N HIS A 348 -8.00 1.60 1.34
CA HIS A 348 -8.72 2.07 2.53
C HIS A 348 -10.06 1.37 2.78
N VAL A 349 -10.88 1.28 1.79
CA VAL A 349 -12.13 0.54 1.80
C VAL A 349 -11.84 -0.86 1.30
N HIS A 350 -12.09 -1.86 2.12
CA HIS A 350 -11.70 -3.23 1.83
C HIS A 350 -12.64 -3.89 0.83
N THR A 351 -12.78 -3.25 -0.33
CA THR A 351 -13.58 -3.73 -1.45
C THR A 351 -12.78 -3.70 -2.73
N THR A 352 -13.38 -4.21 -3.77
CA THR A 352 -12.87 -4.05 -5.13
C THR A 352 -13.95 -3.41 -5.99
N GLU A 353 -13.69 -2.18 -6.37
CA GLU A 353 -14.60 -1.39 -7.19
C GLU A 353 -13.83 -0.80 -8.36
N TYR A 354 -14.45 -0.67 -9.52
CA TYR A 354 -13.86 0.07 -10.64
C TYR A 354 -14.92 0.74 -11.49
N TYR A 355 -14.58 1.89 -12.04
CA TYR A 355 -15.47 2.66 -12.91
C TYR A 355 -14.71 3.75 -13.65
N GLU A 356 -15.36 4.36 -14.62
CA GLU A 356 -14.83 5.51 -15.36
C GLU A 356 -15.82 6.67 -15.29
N THR A 357 -15.32 7.86 -14.96
CA THR A 357 -16.11 9.09 -15.01
C THR A 357 -15.24 10.24 -15.49
N ASP A 358 -15.80 11.12 -16.34
CA ASP A 358 -15.13 12.28 -16.92
C ASP A 358 -13.77 11.94 -17.55
N GLY A 359 -13.66 10.74 -18.16
CA GLY A 359 -12.46 10.25 -18.82
C GLY A 359 -11.34 9.78 -17.88
N VAL A 360 -11.60 9.71 -16.58
CA VAL A 360 -10.67 9.18 -15.57
C VAL A 360 -11.15 7.83 -15.08
N LYS A 361 -10.23 6.84 -15.10
CA LYS A 361 -10.51 5.49 -14.57
C LYS A 361 -10.11 5.40 -13.11
N TYR A 362 -10.94 4.76 -12.31
CA TYR A 362 -10.75 4.58 -10.88
C TYR A 362 -10.83 3.12 -10.49
N PHE A 363 -9.96 2.72 -9.60
CA PHE A 363 -9.98 1.44 -8.92
C PHE A 363 -9.90 1.63 -7.42
N VAL A 364 -10.76 0.95 -6.66
CA VAL A 364 -10.58 0.70 -5.24
C VAL A 364 -10.08 -0.73 -5.11
N LEU A 365 -8.90 -0.92 -4.56
CA LEU A 365 -8.19 -2.19 -4.49
C LEU A 365 -7.81 -2.56 -3.05
N GLY A 366 -8.77 -2.37 -2.14
CA GLY A 366 -8.60 -2.71 -0.72
C GLY A 366 -8.74 -4.20 -0.42
N GLY A 367 -8.77 -5.05 -1.44
CA GLY A 367 -8.87 -6.51 -1.32
C GLY A 367 -7.54 -7.24 -1.21
N GLY A 368 -6.45 -6.55 -0.90
CA GLY A 368 -5.10 -7.13 -0.88
C GLY A 368 -4.79 -8.06 0.30
N GLY A 369 -5.69 -8.22 1.25
CA GLY A 369 -5.47 -9.12 2.39
C GLY A 369 -6.26 -8.82 3.65
N ALA A 370 -6.73 -7.60 3.84
CA ALA A 370 -7.60 -7.24 4.94
C ALA A 370 -9.00 -7.85 4.78
N GLU A 371 -9.75 -7.92 5.87
CA GLU A 371 -11.15 -8.35 5.85
C GLU A 371 -11.98 -7.47 4.92
N GLN A 372 -12.82 -8.11 4.10
CA GLN A 372 -13.62 -7.40 3.11
C GLN A 372 -14.80 -6.66 3.74
N ASP A 373 -14.98 -5.41 3.35
CA ASP A 373 -16.17 -4.61 3.68
C ASP A 373 -17.33 -4.99 2.77
N PRO A 374 -18.52 -5.29 3.30
CA PRO A 374 -19.67 -5.61 2.46
C PRO A 374 -20.23 -4.36 1.80
N ILE A 375 -20.48 -4.43 0.51
CA ILE A 375 -21.39 -3.49 -0.16
C ILE A 375 -22.81 -4.03 -0.04
N LEU A 376 -23.59 -3.37 0.80
CA LEU A 376 -24.99 -3.76 1.01
C LEU A 376 -25.88 -2.96 0.05
N PRO A 377 -26.69 -3.64 -0.79
CA PRO A 377 -27.63 -2.96 -1.67
C PRO A 377 -28.51 -1.96 -0.91
N GLY A 378 -28.65 -0.75 -1.46
CA GLY A 378 -29.46 0.31 -0.85
C GLY A 378 -28.90 0.98 0.40
N ARG A 379 -27.70 0.60 0.86
CA ARG A 379 -27.01 1.24 2.01
C ARG A 379 -25.93 2.22 1.62
N THR A 380 -25.77 2.52 0.35
CA THR A 380 -24.80 3.54 -0.10
C THR A 380 -25.26 4.90 0.39
N THR A 381 -24.61 5.41 1.43
CA THR A 381 -24.83 6.77 1.96
C THR A 381 -23.94 7.80 1.26
N PHE A 382 -22.97 7.34 0.48
CA PHE A 382 -22.00 8.19 -0.17
C PHE A 382 -22.44 8.57 -1.59
N LYS A 383 -22.19 9.81 -1.94
CA LYS A 383 -22.45 10.31 -3.29
C LYS A 383 -21.42 9.72 -4.25
N VAL A 384 -21.88 8.93 -5.18
CA VAL A 384 -21.07 8.39 -6.29
C VAL A 384 -21.50 9.00 -7.61
N PRO A 385 -20.63 9.06 -8.62
CA PRO A 385 -20.99 9.53 -9.96
C PRO A 385 -22.16 8.73 -10.58
N ALA A 386 -22.91 9.36 -11.44
CA ALA A 386 -23.97 8.67 -12.21
C ALA A 386 -23.32 7.53 -13.03
N GLY A 387 -23.97 6.35 -13.02
CA GLY A 387 -23.41 5.18 -13.70
C GLY A 387 -22.31 4.44 -12.97
N TYR A 388 -22.01 4.79 -11.72
CA TYR A 388 -21.12 4.02 -10.87
C TYR A 388 -21.62 2.58 -10.78
N PRO A 389 -20.83 1.58 -11.20
CA PRO A 389 -21.29 0.20 -11.25
C PRO A 389 -21.61 -0.33 -9.86
N GLU A 390 -22.55 -1.26 -9.79
CA GLU A 390 -22.67 -2.07 -8.59
C GLU A 390 -21.42 -2.93 -8.43
N ASP A 391 -21.15 -3.30 -7.17
CA ASP A 391 -20.02 -4.17 -6.86
C ASP A 391 -20.06 -5.45 -7.66
N LEU A 392 -18.92 -5.81 -8.19
CA LEU A 392 -18.70 -7.01 -8.97
C LEU A 392 -18.81 -8.29 -8.14
N TYR A 393 -18.55 -8.22 -6.83
CA TYR A 393 -18.41 -9.38 -5.99
C TYR A 393 -19.61 -9.66 -5.09
N TRP A 394 -20.38 -8.63 -4.74
CA TRP A 394 -21.28 -8.68 -3.60
C TRP A 394 -22.76 -8.53 -3.92
N LYS A 395 -23.23 -8.86 -5.04
CA LYS A 395 -24.65 -8.74 -5.46
C LYS A 395 -25.63 -9.28 -4.40
N GLY A 396 -25.72 -8.57 -3.27
CA GLY A 396 -26.66 -8.88 -2.18
C GLY A 396 -26.33 -10.12 -1.33
N GLN A 397 -25.16 -10.72 -1.52
CA GLN A 397 -24.68 -11.84 -0.70
C GLN A 397 -23.76 -11.35 0.41
N PRO A 398 -23.66 -12.03 1.57
CA PRO A 398 -22.61 -11.76 2.51
C PRO A 398 -21.25 -11.86 1.83
N PRO A 399 -20.29 -11.01 2.21
CA PRO A 399 -18.96 -11.04 1.61
C PRO A 399 -18.40 -12.45 1.65
N LYS A 400 -18.07 -12.97 0.49
CA LYS A 400 -17.16 -14.10 0.40
C LYS A 400 -15.77 -13.51 0.57
N GLU A 401 -14.97 -14.06 1.44
CA GLU A 401 -13.61 -13.63 1.60
C GLU A 401 -12.83 -13.97 0.34
N GLU A 402 -12.71 -12.99 -0.50
CA GLU A 402 -11.93 -13.05 -1.72
C GLU A 402 -10.91 -11.92 -1.66
N TYR A 403 -9.66 -12.26 -1.91
CA TYR A 403 -8.57 -11.31 -1.96
C TYR A 403 -8.14 -11.13 -3.40
N ASN A 404 -7.47 -10.03 -3.69
CA ASN A 404 -7.13 -9.74 -5.08
C ASN A 404 -5.94 -8.79 -5.23
N TYR A 405 -5.34 -8.84 -6.42
CA TYR A 405 -4.51 -7.76 -6.95
C TYR A 405 -4.83 -7.54 -8.42
N LEU A 406 -4.56 -6.35 -8.89
CA LEU A 406 -4.70 -5.95 -10.29
C LEU A 406 -3.35 -6.06 -10.99
N LEU A 407 -3.28 -6.76 -12.10
CA LEU A 407 -2.17 -6.69 -13.04
C LEU A 407 -2.51 -5.66 -14.11
N VAL A 408 -1.64 -4.69 -14.29
CA VAL A 408 -1.78 -3.60 -15.26
C VAL A 408 -0.75 -3.79 -16.36
N ASP A 409 -1.20 -4.00 -17.60
CA ASP A 409 -0.34 -4.18 -18.77
C ASP A 409 -0.39 -2.91 -19.63
N VAL A 410 0.78 -2.32 -19.81
CA VAL A 410 0.99 -1.08 -20.55
C VAL A 410 1.79 -1.36 -21.80
N GLN A 411 1.15 -1.24 -22.94
CA GLN A 411 1.79 -1.38 -24.23
C GLN A 411 1.86 -0.03 -24.96
N PRO A 412 2.96 0.28 -25.66
CA PRO A 412 3.09 1.51 -26.45
C PRO A 412 1.97 1.60 -27.48
N GLY A 413 1.32 2.77 -27.54
CA GLY A 413 0.26 3.03 -28.52
C GLY A 413 -1.05 2.24 -28.33
N GLN A 414 -1.14 1.39 -27.31
CA GLN A 414 -2.33 0.59 -27.03
C GLN A 414 -3.08 1.10 -25.79
N LYS A 415 -4.35 0.71 -25.66
CA LYS A 415 -5.10 0.90 -24.42
C LYS A 415 -4.47 0.05 -23.33
N THR A 416 -4.43 0.60 -22.11
CA THR A 416 -4.00 -0.15 -20.93
C THR A 416 -4.94 -1.31 -20.67
N LYS A 417 -4.38 -2.52 -20.49
CA LYS A 417 -5.14 -3.71 -20.12
C LYS A 417 -5.05 -3.92 -18.62
N PHE A 418 -6.17 -4.30 -18.04
CA PHE A 418 -6.29 -4.58 -16.60
C PHE A 418 -6.74 -6.03 -16.43
N THR A 419 -6.08 -6.77 -15.54
CA THR A 419 -6.46 -8.13 -15.18
C THR A 419 -6.51 -8.24 -13.66
N LEU A 420 -7.70 -8.41 -13.11
CA LEU A 420 -7.89 -8.60 -11.68
C LEU A 420 -7.76 -10.10 -11.36
N ASN A 421 -6.74 -10.45 -10.60
CA ASN A 421 -6.49 -11.81 -10.12
C ASN A 421 -7.17 -11.98 -8.76
N ARG A 422 -8.04 -12.99 -8.63
CA ARG A 422 -8.87 -13.24 -7.46
C ARG A 422 -8.40 -14.47 -6.71
N PHE A 423 -8.25 -14.35 -5.41
CA PHE A 423 -7.76 -15.39 -4.52
C PHE A 423 -8.81 -15.78 -3.50
N ARG A 424 -8.80 -17.04 -3.12
CA ARG A 424 -9.52 -17.52 -1.94
C ARG A 424 -8.56 -17.65 -0.77
N PRO A 425 -9.07 -17.61 0.47
CA PRO A 425 -8.27 -17.96 1.63
C PRO A 425 -7.52 -19.29 1.43
N TRP A 426 -6.30 -19.35 1.94
CA TRP A 426 -5.41 -20.51 1.86
C TRP A 426 -4.98 -20.95 0.45
N SER A 427 -5.01 -20.04 -0.51
CA SER A 427 -4.49 -20.33 -1.85
C SER A 427 -3.63 -19.16 -2.34
N ALA A 428 -2.40 -19.46 -2.71
CA ALA A 428 -1.51 -18.52 -3.41
C ALA A 428 -1.72 -18.51 -4.93
N GLU A 429 -2.68 -19.30 -5.43
CA GLU A 429 -3.07 -19.33 -6.84
C GLU A 429 -4.40 -18.62 -7.02
N PRO A 430 -4.54 -17.75 -8.03
CA PRO A 430 -5.81 -17.14 -8.34
C PRO A 430 -6.81 -18.23 -8.81
N PHE A 431 -8.01 -18.21 -8.27
CA PHE A 431 -9.07 -19.12 -8.72
C PHE A 431 -9.84 -18.57 -9.90
N ALA A 432 -9.77 -17.28 -10.16
CA ALA A 432 -10.42 -16.59 -11.27
C ALA A 432 -9.71 -15.30 -11.63
N THR A 433 -9.92 -14.83 -12.85
CA THR A 433 -9.50 -13.51 -13.32
C THR A 433 -10.69 -12.76 -13.89
N VAL A 434 -10.66 -11.43 -13.79
CA VAL A 434 -11.64 -10.52 -14.39
C VAL A 434 -10.88 -9.46 -15.18
N GLU A 435 -11.39 -9.07 -16.33
CA GLU A 435 -10.85 -7.96 -17.12
C GLU A 435 -11.72 -6.70 -16.90
N PRO A 436 -11.35 -5.82 -15.95
CA PRO A 436 -12.03 -4.54 -15.78
C PRO A 436 -11.93 -3.72 -17.07
N PHE A 437 -13.05 -3.08 -17.46
CA PHE A 437 -13.16 -2.34 -18.71
C PHE A 437 -12.92 -3.20 -19.99
N GLY A 438 -12.90 -4.52 -19.87
CA GLY A 438 -12.95 -5.43 -21.03
C GLY A 438 -14.21 -5.16 -21.84
N ALA A 439 -14.18 -5.47 -23.16
CA ALA A 439 -15.31 -5.24 -24.04
C ALA A 439 -16.58 -5.79 -23.40
N SER A 440 -17.53 -4.89 -23.09
CA SER A 440 -18.91 -5.26 -22.86
C SER A 440 -19.37 -6.08 -24.06
N LYS A 441 -19.67 -7.34 -23.84
CA LYS A 441 -20.31 -8.18 -24.83
C LYS A 441 -21.67 -7.62 -25.22
#